data_dba826710de8b9b98da52c83792104fd
#
_entry.id   dba826710de8b9b98da52c83792104fd
#
_cell.length_a   1.000
_cell.length_b   1.000
_cell.length_c   1.000
_cell.angle_alpha   90.00
_cell.angle_beta   90.00
_cell.angle_gamma   90.00
#
_symmetry.space_group_name_H-M   'P 1'
#
loop_
_entity.id
_entity.type
_entity.pdbx_description
1 polymer ?
#
loop_
_entity_poly.entity_id
_entity_poly.type
_entity_poly.pdbx_seq_one_letter_code
_entity_poly.pdbx_strand_id
1 'polypeptide(L)'
;MASLQQLYKVQDGKVIQLSDFNRMEDTYVADPVEVSFGEDLTGWVLLPKDYDETKKYPAILDIHGGPKTVYGKVFYHEMQVWASKGYFVFFCNIHGSDGRGNEFMDIRGKYGTIDYDELMQFTDKVLETYPQIDASKVGVTGGSYGGFMTNWIIGHTDRFACAASQRRI
;
A
#
# COMPACT_ATOMS: atom_id res chain seq x y z
N MET A 1 -15.35 3.58 -4.71
CA MET A 1 -14.90 2.47 -5.58
C MET A 1 -13.62 2.88 -6.26
N ALA A 2 -12.55 2.07 -6.16
CA ALA A 2 -11.32 2.34 -6.88
C ALA A 2 -11.62 2.35 -8.38
N SER A 3 -11.32 3.44 -9.07
CA SER A 3 -11.59 3.56 -10.50
C SER A 3 -10.53 2.83 -11.31
N LEU A 4 -10.99 2.02 -12.26
CA LEU A 4 -10.12 1.39 -13.24
C LEU A 4 -9.62 2.41 -14.25
N GLN A 5 -8.41 2.19 -14.77
CA GLN A 5 -7.82 3.07 -15.78
C GLN A 5 -8.62 3.01 -17.07
N GLN A 6 -8.95 4.19 -17.62
CA GLN A 6 -9.61 4.39 -18.89
C GLN A 6 -8.94 5.53 -19.65
N LEU A 7 -9.15 5.60 -20.94
CA LEU A 7 -8.67 6.70 -21.77
C LEU A 7 -9.70 7.83 -21.76
N TYR A 8 -9.25 9.03 -21.50
CA TYR A 8 -10.09 10.23 -21.51
C TYR A 8 -9.50 11.29 -22.44
N LYS A 9 -10.37 12.08 -23.06
CA LYS A 9 -10.03 13.31 -23.79
C LYS A 9 -10.47 14.50 -22.95
N VAL A 10 -9.59 15.48 -22.82
CA VAL A 10 -9.97 16.79 -22.26
C VAL A 10 -10.08 17.78 -23.41
N GLN A 11 -11.25 18.34 -23.61
CA GLN A 11 -11.52 19.34 -24.65
C GLN A 11 -12.53 20.36 -24.14
N ASP A 12 -12.24 21.65 -24.32
CA ASP A 12 -13.10 22.78 -23.94
C ASP A 12 -13.55 22.70 -22.46
N GLY A 13 -12.64 22.30 -21.55
CA GLY A 13 -12.90 22.13 -20.12
C GLY A 13 -13.78 20.91 -19.76
N LYS A 14 -14.11 20.06 -20.72
CA LYS A 14 -14.90 18.84 -20.51
C LYS A 14 -14.00 17.61 -20.54
N VAL A 15 -14.28 16.66 -19.65
CA VAL A 15 -13.64 15.35 -19.63
C VAL A 15 -14.57 14.35 -20.31
N ILE A 16 -14.10 13.75 -21.41
CA ILE A 16 -14.86 12.81 -22.24
C ILE A 16 -14.15 11.45 -22.15
N GLN A 17 -14.85 10.41 -21.67
CA GLN A 17 -14.32 9.06 -21.67
C GLN A 17 -14.33 8.50 -23.10
N LEU A 18 -13.19 7.95 -23.53
CA LEU A 18 -13.01 7.39 -24.88
C LEU A 18 -12.94 5.86 -24.86
N SER A 19 -12.63 5.24 -23.74
CA SER A 19 -12.55 3.77 -23.63
C SER A 19 -13.39 3.26 -22.48
N ASP A 20 -13.79 1.98 -22.57
CA ASP A 20 -14.55 1.27 -21.54
C ASP A 20 -14.13 -0.21 -21.55
N PHE A 21 -12.81 -0.44 -21.58
CA PHE A 21 -12.24 -1.79 -21.65
C PHE A 21 -12.13 -2.46 -20.29
N ASN A 22 -12.00 -1.69 -19.24
CA ASN A 22 -11.75 -2.18 -17.88
C ASN A 22 -13.08 -2.25 -17.09
N ARG A 23 -14.00 -3.10 -17.52
CA ARG A 23 -15.22 -3.42 -16.80
C ARG A 23 -14.94 -4.60 -15.87
N MET A 24 -15.25 -4.42 -14.59
CA MET A 24 -15.21 -5.49 -13.58
C MET A 24 -16.62 -5.70 -13.00
N GLU A 25 -17.54 -6.06 -13.88
CA GLU A 25 -18.86 -6.51 -13.48
C GLU A 25 -18.70 -7.84 -12.74
N ASP A 26 -19.37 -8.02 -11.60
CA ASP A 26 -19.35 -9.22 -10.77
C ASP A 26 -18.01 -9.60 -10.12
N THR A 27 -17.05 -8.68 -10.08
CA THR A 27 -15.76 -8.90 -9.44
C THR A 27 -15.64 -8.09 -8.14
N TYR A 28 -15.18 -8.75 -7.06
CA TYR A 28 -14.86 -8.04 -5.83
C TYR A 28 -13.72 -7.05 -6.07
N VAL A 29 -13.96 -5.79 -5.75
CA VAL A 29 -12.95 -4.73 -5.73
C VAL A 29 -13.00 -4.07 -4.35
N ALA A 30 -11.93 -4.18 -3.59
CA ALA A 30 -11.81 -3.54 -2.29
C ALA A 30 -11.59 -2.03 -2.47
N ASP A 31 -12.35 -1.21 -1.75
CA ASP A 31 -12.12 0.24 -1.67
C ASP A 31 -11.01 0.53 -0.66
N PRO A 32 -10.01 1.35 -1.01
CA PRO A 32 -8.97 1.75 -0.09
C PRO A 32 -9.54 2.64 1.04
N VAL A 33 -9.46 2.13 2.28
CA VAL A 33 -9.80 2.89 3.47
C VAL A 33 -8.58 3.65 3.95
N GLU A 34 -8.70 4.96 4.09
CA GLU A 34 -7.59 5.84 4.48
C GLU A 34 -7.30 5.73 5.97
N VAL A 35 -6.02 5.68 6.32
CA VAL A 35 -5.50 5.64 7.68
C VAL A 35 -4.41 6.70 7.80
N SER A 36 -4.63 7.67 8.68
CA SER A 36 -3.62 8.68 9.02
C SER A 36 -2.73 8.16 10.16
N PHE A 37 -1.44 8.46 10.10
CA PHE A 37 -0.46 8.07 11.12
C PHE A 37 0.69 9.08 11.20
N GLY A 38 1.51 8.98 12.24
CA GLY A 38 2.64 9.88 12.44
C GLY A 38 2.22 11.36 12.40
N GLU A 39 3.11 12.23 11.97
CA GLU A 39 2.84 13.65 11.71
C GLU A 39 2.39 13.82 10.26
N ASP A 40 1.07 13.79 10.03
CA ASP A 40 0.46 14.07 8.73
C ASP A 40 0.85 13.07 7.61
N LEU A 41 1.08 11.80 7.95
CA LEU A 41 1.31 10.74 6.98
C LEU A 41 0.01 10.01 6.65
N THR A 42 -0.06 9.50 5.43
CA THR A 42 -1.26 8.84 4.92
C THR A 42 -0.93 7.47 4.36
N GLY A 43 -1.74 6.50 4.74
CA GLY A 43 -1.77 5.18 4.16
C GLY A 43 -3.18 4.70 3.92
N TRP A 44 -3.31 3.50 3.41
CA TRP A 44 -4.60 2.88 3.07
C TRP A 44 -4.59 1.40 3.44
N VAL A 45 -5.80 0.91 3.66
CA VAL A 45 -6.05 -0.50 3.95
C VAL A 45 -7.13 -1.00 2.99
N LEU A 46 -6.87 -2.12 2.34
CA LEU A 46 -7.89 -2.92 1.64
C LEU A 46 -8.35 -4.03 2.60
N LEU A 47 -9.66 -4.09 2.84
CA LEU A 47 -10.24 -5.18 3.61
C LEU A 47 -10.28 -6.47 2.77
N PRO A 48 -10.19 -7.63 3.39
CA PRO A 48 -10.36 -8.90 2.70
C PRO A 48 -11.79 -9.05 2.18
N LYS A 49 -11.93 -9.82 1.09
CA LYS A 49 -13.26 -10.21 0.60
C LYS A 49 -14.03 -10.92 1.70
N ASP A 50 -15.32 -10.64 1.78
CA ASP A 50 -16.24 -11.21 2.77
C ASP A 50 -15.76 -10.97 4.23
N TYR A 51 -15.25 -9.74 4.47
CA TYR A 51 -14.75 -9.32 5.78
C TYR A 51 -15.82 -9.49 6.87
N ASP A 52 -15.42 -10.13 7.96
CA ASP A 52 -16.22 -10.39 9.14
C ASP A 52 -15.42 -9.95 10.39
N GLU A 53 -15.91 -8.98 11.12
CA GLU A 53 -15.23 -8.39 12.27
C GLU A 53 -14.98 -9.37 13.43
N THR A 54 -15.65 -10.53 13.41
CA THR A 54 -15.47 -11.58 14.43
C THR A 54 -14.33 -12.55 14.12
N LYS A 55 -13.74 -12.46 12.92
CA LYS A 55 -12.68 -13.36 12.43
C LYS A 55 -11.30 -12.73 12.51
N LYS A 56 -10.29 -13.57 12.39
CA LYS A 56 -8.89 -13.18 12.25
C LYS A 56 -8.41 -13.41 10.82
N TYR A 57 -7.58 -12.50 10.33
CA TYR A 57 -7.08 -12.49 8.96
C TYR A 57 -5.58 -12.29 8.90
N PRO A 58 -4.88 -12.89 7.95
CA PRO A 58 -3.52 -12.51 7.61
C PRO A 58 -3.49 -11.12 6.94
N ALA A 59 -2.32 -10.50 6.93
CA ALA A 59 -2.14 -9.20 6.30
C ALA A 59 -0.84 -9.11 5.51
N ILE A 60 -0.78 -8.18 4.57
CA ILE A 60 0.40 -7.89 3.75
C ILE A 60 0.66 -6.38 3.78
N LEU A 61 1.87 -5.99 4.20
CA LEU A 61 2.42 -4.66 3.97
C LEU A 61 3.06 -4.64 2.58
N ASP A 62 2.59 -3.74 1.71
CA ASP A 62 3.20 -3.52 0.39
C ASP A 62 3.90 -2.15 0.33
N ILE A 63 5.16 -2.16 -0.09
CA ILE A 63 6.05 -1.00 -0.12
C ILE A 63 6.36 -0.64 -1.57
N HIS A 64 5.97 0.58 -1.99
CA HIS A 64 6.21 1.03 -3.35
C HIS A 64 7.69 1.21 -3.70
N GLY A 65 7.98 1.22 -4.97
CA GLY A 65 9.31 1.49 -5.51
C GLY A 65 9.63 2.98 -5.58
N GLY A 66 10.76 3.32 -6.13
CA GLY A 66 11.24 4.69 -6.33
C GLY A 66 12.48 5.00 -5.51
N PRO A 67 12.40 5.50 -4.27
CA PRO A 67 11.23 5.83 -3.43
C PRO A 67 10.35 6.95 -3.96
N LYS A 68 10.80 7.75 -4.92
CA LYS A 68 10.07 8.85 -5.55
C LYS A 68 8.93 8.34 -6.45
N THR A 69 7.98 7.65 -5.88
CA THR A 69 6.66 7.39 -6.44
C THR A 69 5.61 7.62 -5.36
N VAL A 70 4.36 7.34 -5.63
CA VAL A 70 3.25 7.60 -4.72
C VAL A 70 2.16 6.55 -4.89
N TYR A 71 1.64 6.05 -3.78
CA TYR A 71 0.37 5.35 -3.75
C TYR A 71 -0.81 6.32 -3.67
N GLY A 72 -1.99 5.84 -4.05
CA GLY A 72 -3.25 6.57 -3.95
C GLY A 72 -4.45 5.64 -4.00
N LYS A 73 -5.64 6.23 -3.98
CA LYS A 73 -6.91 5.50 -4.07
C LYS A 73 -7.21 5.07 -5.51
N VAL A 74 -6.31 4.27 -6.09
CA VAL A 74 -6.44 3.73 -7.45
C VAL A 74 -6.44 2.21 -7.41
N PHE A 75 -6.79 1.61 -8.54
CA PHE A 75 -6.81 0.16 -8.67
C PHE A 75 -5.38 -0.38 -8.86
N TYR A 76 -4.91 -1.17 -7.89
CA TYR A 76 -3.68 -1.95 -7.98
C TYR A 76 -4.05 -3.43 -8.05
N HIS A 77 -3.84 -4.05 -9.20
CA HIS A 77 -4.30 -5.41 -9.48
C HIS A 77 -3.75 -6.42 -8.45
N GLU A 78 -2.46 -6.38 -8.16
CA GLU A 78 -1.81 -7.30 -7.22
C GLU A 78 -2.44 -7.22 -5.82
N MET A 79 -2.65 -6.01 -5.31
CA MET A 79 -3.27 -5.78 -4.01
C MET A 79 -4.72 -6.27 -3.98
N GLN A 80 -5.47 -6.07 -5.07
CA GLN A 80 -6.85 -6.54 -5.19
C GLN A 80 -6.93 -8.08 -5.22
N VAL A 81 -5.97 -8.74 -5.86
CA VAL A 81 -5.86 -10.20 -5.83
C VAL A 81 -5.65 -10.69 -4.40
N TRP A 82 -4.75 -10.07 -3.63
CA TRP A 82 -4.54 -10.48 -2.23
C TRP A 82 -5.78 -10.24 -1.37
N ALA A 83 -6.43 -9.09 -1.49
CA ALA A 83 -7.68 -8.80 -0.78
C ALA A 83 -8.78 -9.81 -1.13
N SER A 84 -8.90 -10.19 -2.41
CA SER A 84 -9.86 -11.22 -2.87
C SER A 84 -9.57 -12.62 -2.32
N LYS A 85 -8.32 -12.88 -1.91
CA LYS A 85 -7.87 -14.13 -1.29
C LYS A 85 -7.98 -14.14 0.24
N GLY A 86 -8.53 -13.09 0.83
CA GLY A 86 -8.79 -13.03 2.26
C GLY A 86 -7.69 -12.36 3.09
N TYR A 87 -6.80 -11.60 2.47
CA TYR A 87 -5.78 -10.82 3.17
C TYR A 87 -6.24 -9.38 3.38
N PHE A 88 -5.93 -8.80 4.55
CA PHE A 88 -5.77 -7.36 4.63
C PHE A 88 -4.54 -6.96 3.82
N VAL A 89 -4.64 -5.86 3.06
CA VAL A 89 -3.49 -5.29 2.36
C VAL A 89 -3.36 -3.84 2.79
N PHE A 90 -2.18 -3.44 3.26
CA PHE A 90 -1.96 -2.08 3.70
C PHE A 90 -0.69 -1.50 3.10
N PHE A 91 -0.75 -0.23 2.77
CA PHE A 91 0.29 0.49 2.04
C PHE A 91 0.21 1.99 2.34
N CYS A 92 1.33 2.70 2.28
CA CYS A 92 1.39 4.10 2.66
C CYS A 92 2.42 4.89 1.86
N ASN A 93 2.35 6.22 2.00
CA ASN A 93 3.36 7.14 1.52
C ASN A 93 4.18 7.68 2.70
N ILE A 94 5.40 7.19 2.82
CA ILE A 94 6.40 7.63 3.79
C ILE A 94 7.26 8.74 3.21
N HIS A 95 8.13 9.37 4.00
CA HIS A 95 9.18 10.24 3.46
C HIS A 95 9.98 9.51 2.40
N GLY A 96 10.32 10.20 1.32
CA GLY A 96 10.87 9.64 0.10
C GLY A 96 9.82 9.52 -1.01
N SER A 97 8.52 9.43 -0.69
CA SER A 97 7.44 9.42 -1.66
C SER A 97 7.27 10.77 -2.36
N ASP A 98 6.70 10.76 -3.55
CA ASP A 98 6.38 11.97 -4.32
C ASP A 98 5.07 12.63 -3.85
N GLY A 99 4.73 13.79 -4.45
CA GLY A 99 3.44 14.47 -4.28
C GLY A 99 3.36 15.47 -3.13
N ARG A 100 4.41 15.59 -2.28
CA ARG A 100 4.43 16.50 -1.11
C ARG A 100 5.60 17.49 -1.12
N GLY A 101 6.26 17.67 -2.27
CA GLY A 101 7.39 18.57 -2.43
C GLY A 101 8.75 17.95 -2.10
N ASN A 102 9.80 18.73 -2.36
CA ASN A 102 11.16 18.21 -2.34
C ASN A 102 11.67 17.84 -0.94
N GLU A 103 11.26 18.55 0.11
CA GLU A 103 11.67 18.22 1.48
C GLU A 103 11.17 16.85 1.93
N PHE A 104 9.92 16.53 1.60
CA PHE A 104 9.33 15.24 1.90
C PHE A 104 9.96 14.10 1.09
N MET A 105 10.27 14.38 -0.16
CA MET A 105 10.81 13.40 -1.10
C MET A 105 12.30 13.10 -0.89
N ASP A 106 13.10 14.07 -0.40
CA ASP A 106 14.55 13.95 -0.34
C ASP A 106 15.02 13.21 0.92
N ILE A 107 15.20 11.91 0.79
CA ILE A 107 15.75 11.04 1.83
C ILE A 107 17.13 10.49 1.45
N ARG A 108 17.87 11.16 0.54
CA ARG A 108 19.23 10.76 0.17
C ARG A 108 20.13 10.70 1.41
N GLY A 109 20.84 9.57 1.57
CA GLY A 109 21.68 9.30 2.74
C GLY A 109 20.90 8.92 4.01
N LYS A 110 19.57 8.75 3.92
CA LYS A 110 18.69 8.41 5.06
C LYS A 110 17.90 7.11 4.85
N TYR A 111 18.22 6.31 3.84
CA TYR A 111 17.59 5.01 3.58
C TYR A 111 17.79 4.08 4.77
N GLY A 112 16.71 3.42 5.19
CA GLY A 112 16.72 2.53 6.35
C GLY A 112 16.71 3.26 7.70
N THR A 113 16.33 4.53 7.73
CA THR A 113 16.17 5.33 8.95
C THR A 113 14.73 5.80 9.09
N ILE A 114 14.43 7.05 8.72
CA ILE A 114 13.09 7.62 8.82
C ILE A 114 12.04 6.81 8.04
N ASP A 115 12.37 6.35 6.87
CA ASP A 115 11.52 5.51 6.02
C ASP A 115 11.17 4.17 6.68
N TYR A 116 12.14 3.51 7.33
CA TYR A 116 11.91 2.30 8.11
C TYR A 116 11.02 2.59 9.33
N ASP A 117 11.35 3.62 10.11
CA ASP A 117 10.61 3.98 11.32
C ASP A 117 9.14 4.29 11.00
N GLU A 118 8.87 5.01 9.92
CA GLU A 118 7.51 5.34 9.49
C GLU A 118 6.71 4.12 9.02
N LEU A 119 7.35 3.15 8.34
CA LEU A 119 6.70 1.89 7.98
C LEU A 119 6.35 1.06 9.22
N MET A 120 7.21 1.08 10.25
CA MET A 120 6.90 0.41 11.52
C MET A 120 5.75 1.11 12.26
N GLN A 121 5.73 2.43 12.31
CA GLN A 121 4.64 3.23 12.88
C GLN A 121 3.31 2.97 12.13
N PHE A 122 3.36 2.92 10.81
CA PHE A 122 2.16 2.61 10.03
C PHE A 122 1.65 1.20 10.31
N THR A 123 2.54 0.22 10.38
CA THR A 123 2.18 -1.15 10.73
C THR A 123 1.51 -1.22 12.11
N ASP A 124 2.08 -0.52 13.11
CA ASP A 124 1.48 -0.44 14.45
C ASP A 124 0.09 0.18 14.41
N LYS A 125 -0.07 1.30 13.67
CA LYS A 125 -1.35 1.98 13.51
C LYS A 125 -2.41 1.10 12.86
N VAL A 126 -2.05 0.34 11.83
CA VAL A 126 -2.96 -0.59 11.16
C VAL A 126 -3.38 -1.73 12.09
N LEU A 127 -2.46 -2.33 12.83
CA LEU A 127 -2.76 -3.40 13.79
C LEU A 127 -3.63 -2.91 14.94
N GLU A 128 -3.44 -1.67 15.41
CA GLU A 128 -4.29 -1.04 16.41
C GLU A 128 -5.71 -0.79 15.87
N THR A 129 -5.82 -0.29 14.64
CA THR A 129 -7.09 0.07 14.01
C THR A 129 -7.91 -1.17 13.61
N TYR A 130 -7.23 -2.23 13.22
CA TYR A 130 -7.85 -3.48 12.77
C TYR A 130 -7.39 -4.67 13.64
N PRO A 131 -7.94 -4.83 14.86
CA PRO A 131 -7.60 -5.96 15.73
C PRO A 131 -7.96 -7.32 15.13
N GLN A 132 -8.70 -7.37 14.03
CA GLN A 132 -8.98 -8.58 13.24
C GLN A 132 -7.75 -9.11 12.48
N ILE A 133 -6.71 -8.31 12.33
CA ILE A 133 -5.45 -8.79 11.77
C ILE A 133 -4.76 -9.69 12.81
N ASP A 134 -4.35 -10.87 12.39
CA ASP A 134 -3.47 -11.74 13.16
C ASP A 134 -2.03 -11.22 13.05
N ALA A 135 -1.54 -10.55 14.07
CA ALA A 135 -0.20 -9.95 14.07
C ALA A 135 0.94 -10.97 13.84
N SER A 136 0.69 -12.26 14.12
CA SER A 136 1.64 -13.33 13.82
C SER A 136 1.64 -13.79 12.36
N LYS A 137 0.75 -13.23 11.53
CA LYS A 137 0.55 -13.58 10.11
C LYS A 137 0.60 -12.36 9.20
N VAL A 138 1.49 -11.44 9.49
CA VAL A 138 1.74 -10.27 8.65
C VAL A 138 2.96 -10.52 7.78
N GLY A 139 2.79 -10.46 6.47
CA GLY A 139 3.87 -10.49 5.49
C GLY A 139 4.29 -9.09 5.05
N VAL A 140 5.50 -8.95 4.50
CA VAL A 140 5.99 -7.72 3.91
C VAL A 140 6.52 -7.96 2.50
N THR A 141 6.21 -7.07 1.58
CA THR A 141 6.67 -7.14 0.19
C THR A 141 6.91 -5.77 -0.39
N GLY A 142 7.64 -5.73 -1.48
CA GLY A 142 7.85 -4.54 -2.27
C GLY A 142 8.82 -4.77 -3.43
N GLY A 143 8.76 -3.90 -4.43
CA GLY A 143 9.59 -3.96 -5.62
C GLY A 143 10.55 -2.78 -5.72
N SER A 144 11.74 -2.98 -6.33
CA SER A 144 12.76 -1.94 -6.51
C SER A 144 13.21 -1.37 -5.15
N TYR A 145 13.03 -0.08 -4.87
CA TYR A 145 13.26 0.48 -3.53
C TYR A 145 12.43 -0.28 -2.46
N GLY A 146 11.17 -0.63 -2.74
CA GLY A 146 10.37 -1.46 -1.83
C GLY A 146 10.99 -2.84 -1.58
N GLY A 147 11.69 -3.40 -2.56
CA GLY A 147 12.49 -4.63 -2.41
C GLY A 147 13.72 -4.41 -1.52
N PHE A 148 14.43 -3.29 -1.66
CA PHE A 148 15.50 -2.89 -0.74
C PHE A 148 14.95 -2.78 0.69
N MET A 149 13.86 -2.05 0.88
CA MET A 149 13.27 -1.85 2.20
C MET A 149 12.74 -3.16 2.81
N THR A 150 12.17 -4.05 2.00
CA THR A 150 11.78 -5.41 2.45
C THR A 150 12.99 -6.16 3.02
N ASN A 151 14.15 -6.14 2.31
CA ASN A 151 15.37 -6.77 2.80
C ASN A 151 15.93 -6.07 4.06
N TRP A 152 15.83 -4.74 4.12
CA TRP A 152 16.22 -3.97 5.31
C TRP A 152 15.40 -4.39 6.53
N ILE A 153 14.08 -4.45 6.38
CA ILE A 153 13.14 -4.82 7.44
C ILE A 153 13.47 -6.19 8.01
N ILE A 154 13.62 -7.23 7.18
CA ILE A 154 13.91 -8.59 7.68
C ILE A 154 15.28 -8.75 8.34
N GLY A 155 16.19 -7.80 8.09
CA GLY A 155 17.49 -7.73 8.76
C GLY A 155 17.44 -6.98 10.11
N HIS A 156 16.34 -6.28 10.42
CA HIS A 156 16.25 -5.39 11.59
C HIS A 156 15.11 -5.73 12.55
N THR A 157 14.16 -6.58 12.13
CA THR A 157 13.04 -7.02 12.97
C THR A 157 12.54 -8.39 12.54
N ASP A 158 12.02 -9.16 13.48
CA ASP A 158 11.38 -10.46 13.29
C ASP A 158 9.84 -10.40 13.35
N ARG A 159 9.27 -9.18 13.31
CA ARG A 159 7.82 -8.98 13.43
C ARG A 159 6.98 -9.52 12.26
N PHE A 160 7.58 -9.72 11.08
CA PHE A 160 6.89 -10.21 9.89
C PHE A 160 7.07 -11.71 9.72
N ALA A 161 5.97 -12.42 9.51
CA ALA A 161 5.94 -13.88 9.35
C ALA A 161 6.62 -14.36 8.06
N CYS A 162 6.60 -13.55 7.02
CA CYS A 162 7.27 -13.83 5.74
C CYS A 162 7.57 -12.52 5.00
N ALA A 163 8.46 -12.63 4.02
CA ALA A 163 8.84 -11.50 3.16
C ALA A 163 9.03 -11.95 1.73
N ALA A 164 8.61 -11.10 0.77
CA ALA A 164 8.84 -11.30 -0.65
C ALA A 164 9.49 -10.04 -1.25
N SER A 165 10.81 -10.07 -1.42
CA SER A 165 11.55 -8.98 -2.03
C SER A 165 11.59 -9.13 -3.54
N GLN A 166 11.10 -8.13 -4.26
CA GLN A 166 11.02 -8.15 -5.72
C GLN A 166 11.96 -7.10 -6.34
N ARG A 167 12.73 -7.49 -7.37
CA ARG A 167 13.51 -6.56 -8.21
C ARG A 167 14.29 -5.52 -7.40
N ARG A 168 14.95 -5.94 -6.31
CA ARG A 168 15.72 -5.03 -5.47
C ARG A 168 16.83 -4.34 -6.27
N ILE A 169 17.12 -3.13 -5.93
CA ILE A 169 18.31 -2.38 -6.37
C ILE A 169 19.47 -2.64 -5.46
#